data_c6461867d3c2692bca07b3d456700b5b
#
_entry.id   c6461867d3c2692bca07b3d456700b5b
#
_cell.length_a   1.000
_cell.length_b   1.000
_cell.length_c   1.000
_cell.angle_alpha   90.00
_cell.angle_beta   90.00
_cell.angle_gamma   90.00
#
_symmetry.space_group_name_H-M   'P 1'
#
loop_
_entity.id
_entity.type
_entity.pdbx_description
1 polymer ?
#
loop_
_entity_poly.entity_id
_entity_poly.type
_entity_poly.pdbx_seq_one_letter_code
_entity_poly.pdbx_strand_id
1 'polypeptide(L)'
;RINKILEVSDIESKIININQNEFIDEISTTDTEGKEISINMISNMRNILKSIQIAENENSDLYYFLEDDYIHTVDAITEMLFTYEKISSQLNKELFLCPADYPYLYSTIDNTKLFFGNMRHWRTVNETLISFLTSKKMILKYLEELKLMGSKRHHPMELNLHKIYEKEYCLSPIPSLAMHTTNINSIYGLPPNFDWKKIWEENSP
;
A
#
# COMPACT_ATOMS: atom_id res chain seq x y z
N ARG A 1 12.56 -11.50 -0.82
CA ARG A 1 11.53 -11.77 -1.84
C ARG A 1 11.35 -10.56 -2.75
N ILE A 2 11.02 -9.39 -2.24
CA ILE A 2 10.85 -8.19 -3.08
C ILE A 2 12.12 -7.85 -3.88
N ASN A 3 13.32 -8.04 -3.33
CA ASN A 3 14.59 -7.84 -4.02
C ASN A 3 14.67 -8.63 -5.32
N LYS A 4 14.25 -9.91 -5.29
CA LYS A 4 14.25 -10.77 -6.47
C LYS A 4 13.31 -10.24 -7.57
N ILE A 5 12.16 -9.70 -7.17
CA ILE A 5 11.21 -9.10 -8.11
C ILE A 5 11.79 -7.82 -8.73
N LEU A 6 12.46 -7.00 -7.94
CA LEU A 6 13.12 -5.77 -8.44
C LEU A 6 14.29 -6.08 -9.37
N GLU A 7 15.11 -7.11 -9.08
CA GLU A 7 16.19 -7.54 -9.96
C GLU A 7 15.69 -7.97 -11.36
N VAL A 8 14.52 -8.61 -11.41
CA VAL A 8 13.91 -9.05 -12.69
C VAL A 8 13.25 -7.89 -13.45
N SER A 9 12.86 -6.83 -12.75
CA SER A 9 12.10 -5.73 -13.36
C SER A 9 12.94 -4.73 -14.17
N ASP A 10 14.27 -4.75 -14.05
CA ASP A 10 15.21 -3.79 -14.66
C ASP A 10 14.85 -2.31 -14.38
N ILE A 11 14.40 -2.04 -13.16
CA ILE A 11 13.93 -0.72 -12.72
C ILE A 11 14.95 -0.15 -11.72
N GLU A 12 15.37 1.09 -11.96
CA GLU A 12 16.15 1.83 -10.97
C GLU A 12 15.33 2.00 -9.68
N SER A 13 15.77 1.33 -8.62
CA SER A 13 15.03 1.29 -7.36
C SER A 13 15.94 1.29 -6.15
N LYS A 14 15.43 1.85 -5.05
CA LYS A 14 16.09 1.85 -3.74
C LYS A 14 15.14 1.26 -2.71
N ILE A 15 15.57 0.22 -2.02
CA ILE A 15 14.85 -0.33 -0.88
C ILE A 15 15.35 0.34 0.39
N ILE A 16 14.43 0.88 1.18
CA ILE A 16 14.71 1.45 2.49
C ILE A 16 13.99 0.59 3.53
N ASN A 17 14.78 -0.15 4.30
CA ASN A 17 14.28 -0.89 5.44
C ASN A 17 14.27 0.00 6.68
N ILE A 18 13.16 -0.02 7.43
CA ILE A 18 12.98 0.81 8.60
C ILE A 18 13.25 -0.01 9.85
N ASN A 19 14.20 0.46 10.67
CA ASN A 19 14.49 -0.18 11.94
C ASN A 19 13.59 0.42 13.04
N GLN A 20 12.83 -0.43 13.72
CA GLN A 20 11.85 -0.05 14.75
C GLN A 20 12.44 0.70 15.95
N ASN A 21 13.74 0.60 16.19
CA ASN A 21 14.38 1.11 17.41
C ASN A 21 14.83 2.57 17.36
N GLU A 22 14.65 3.26 16.25
CA GLU A 22 15.28 4.58 16.04
C GLU A 22 14.44 5.79 16.46
N PHE A 23 13.15 5.64 16.82
CA PHE A 23 12.25 6.78 17.08
C PHE A 23 11.29 6.55 18.24
N ILE A 24 11.32 7.46 19.23
CA ILE A 24 10.57 7.31 20.48
C ILE A 24 9.53 8.42 20.72
N ASP A 25 9.67 9.64 20.17
CA ASP A 25 9.07 10.82 20.80
C ASP A 25 7.82 11.43 20.14
N GLU A 26 7.35 10.94 18.98
CA GLU A 26 6.27 11.61 18.24
C GLU A 26 4.92 10.86 18.20
N ILE A 27 4.81 9.73 18.92
CA ILE A 27 3.63 8.86 18.80
C ILE A 27 2.81 8.90 20.08
N SER A 28 1.51 9.11 19.93
CA SER A 28 0.55 9.00 21.03
C SER A 28 0.53 7.58 21.59
N THR A 29 0.57 7.43 22.90
CA THR A 29 0.38 6.16 23.61
C THR A 29 -1.09 5.80 23.83
N THR A 30 -2.00 6.69 23.44
CA THR A 30 -3.45 6.51 23.50
C THR A 30 -4.07 6.75 22.12
N ASP A 31 -5.16 6.05 21.82
CA ASP A 31 -5.95 6.23 20.61
C ASP A 31 -6.82 7.51 20.66
N THR A 32 -7.67 7.69 19.65
CA THR A 32 -8.60 8.85 19.58
C THR A 32 -9.68 8.84 20.65
N GLU A 33 -9.90 7.70 21.33
CA GLU A 33 -10.88 7.51 22.39
C GLU A 33 -10.24 7.58 23.79
N GLY A 34 -8.90 7.75 23.86
CA GLY A 34 -8.14 7.82 25.10
C GLY A 34 -7.75 6.46 25.67
N LYS A 35 -7.91 5.37 24.92
CA LYS A 35 -7.53 4.01 25.31
C LYS A 35 -6.05 3.77 25.02
N GLU A 36 -5.36 3.07 25.93
CA GLU A 36 -3.96 2.69 25.74
C GLU A 36 -3.76 1.82 24.49
N ILE A 37 -2.71 2.14 23.75
CA ILE A 37 -2.30 1.42 22.53
C ILE A 37 -1.27 0.37 22.87
N SER A 38 -1.38 -0.84 22.33
CA SER A 38 -0.41 -1.90 22.53
C SER A 38 0.97 -1.53 21.94
N ILE A 39 2.04 -2.05 22.54
CA ILE A 39 3.44 -1.83 22.10
C ILE A 39 3.62 -2.21 20.62
N ASN A 40 3.03 -3.33 20.18
CA ASN A 40 3.10 -3.76 18.77
C ASN A 40 2.45 -2.74 17.84
N MET A 41 1.30 -2.19 18.22
CA MET A 41 0.62 -1.15 17.43
C MET A 41 1.45 0.14 17.38
N ILE A 42 2.05 0.55 18.51
CA ILE A 42 2.95 1.70 18.53
C ILE A 42 4.15 1.48 17.60
N SER A 43 4.69 0.26 17.57
CA SER A 43 5.77 -0.10 16.63
C SER A 43 5.34 0.03 15.17
N ASN A 44 4.17 -0.46 14.82
CA ASN A 44 3.63 -0.30 13.46
C ASN A 44 3.43 1.17 13.09
N MET A 45 2.87 1.96 13.99
CA MET A 45 2.67 3.40 13.78
C MET A 45 4.00 4.13 13.56
N ARG A 46 5.06 3.76 14.30
CA ARG A 46 6.42 4.31 14.11
C ARG A 46 6.95 4.01 12.72
N ASN A 47 6.80 2.76 12.26
CA ASN A 47 7.24 2.37 10.93
C ASN A 47 6.53 3.18 9.84
N ILE A 48 5.22 3.37 9.98
CA ILE A 48 4.42 4.16 9.03
C ILE A 48 4.90 5.62 9.02
N LEU A 49 4.98 6.25 10.19
CA LEU A 49 5.41 7.66 10.30
C LEU A 49 6.81 7.85 9.71
N LYS A 50 7.73 6.94 10.04
CA LYS A 50 9.09 7.00 9.51
C LYS A 50 9.15 6.80 8.00
N SER A 51 8.36 5.87 7.45
CA SER A 51 8.27 5.65 6.01
C SER A 51 7.86 6.93 5.28
N ILE A 52 6.86 7.62 5.82
CA ILE A 52 6.35 8.87 5.25
C ILE A 52 7.39 10.00 5.35
N GLN A 53 8.08 10.13 6.51
CA GLN A 53 9.16 11.11 6.70
C GLN A 53 10.34 10.86 5.76
N ILE A 54 10.70 9.61 5.51
CA ILE A 54 11.73 9.26 4.53
C ILE A 54 11.27 9.65 3.13
N ALA A 55 10.05 9.28 2.74
CA ALA A 55 9.49 9.64 1.45
C ALA A 55 9.36 11.16 1.25
N GLU A 56 9.13 11.92 2.32
CA GLU A 56 9.14 13.39 2.31
C GLU A 56 10.53 13.95 1.94
N ASN A 57 11.62 13.32 2.36
CA ASN A 57 12.97 13.83 2.23
C ASN A 57 13.77 13.23 1.05
N GLU A 58 13.42 12.01 0.62
CA GLU A 58 14.06 11.36 -0.52
C GLU A 58 13.56 11.94 -1.86
N ASN A 59 14.37 11.83 -2.89
CA ASN A 59 14.07 12.38 -4.21
C ASN A 59 13.88 11.25 -5.23
N SER A 60 12.71 10.65 -5.20
CA SER A 60 12.25 9.66 -6.19
C SER A 60 10.90 10.09 -6.76
N ASP A 61 10.54 9.64 -7.94
CA ASP A 61 9.27 9.99 -8.58
C ASP A 61 8.09 9.25 -7.95
N LEU A 62 8.30 7.96 -7.66
CA LEU A 62 7.30 7.07 -7.11
C LEU A 62 7.79 6.41 -5.82
N TYR A 63 6.86 6.15 -4.92
CA TYR A 63 7.09 5.49 -3.64
C TYR A 63 6.11 4.35 -3.46
N TYR A 64 6.64 3.19 -3.13
CA TYR A 64 5.85 2.03 -2.75
C TYR A 64 6.02 1.75 -1.26
N PHE A 65 4.98 2.07 -0.48
CA PHE A 65 4.89 1.70 0.92
C PHE A 65 4.47 0.24 1.01
N LEU A 66 5.26 -0.55 1.71
CA LEU A 66 5.11 -2.01 1.74
C LEU A 66 5.26 -2.53 3.16
N GLU A 67 4.29 -3.31 3.60
CA GLU A 67 4.37 -4.12 4.81
C GLU A 67 5.12 -5.43 4.50
N ASP A 68 5.86 -5.97 5.48
CA ASP A 68 6.76 -7.12 5.30
C ASP A 68 6.03 -8.47 5.19
N ASP A 69 4.75 -8.49 5.47
CA ASP A 69 3.87 -9.66 5.41
C ASP A 69 3.05 -9.77 4.11
N TYR A 70 3.53 -9.13 3.04
CA TYR A 70 2.96 -9.32 1.69
C TYR A 70 3.82 -10.26 0.84
N ILE A 71 3.15 -11.13 0.09
CA ILE A 71 3.75 -11.85 -1.05
C ILE A 71 3.22 -11.28 -2.35
N HIS A 72 4.09 -11.19 -3.36
CA HIS A 72 3.80 -10.55 -4.65
C HIS A 72 3.97 -11.53 -5.79
N THR A 73 3.19 -11.35 -6.86
CA THR A 73 3.50 -11.97 -8.15
C THR A 73 4.80 -11.42 -8.71
N VAL A 74 5.49 -12.20 -9.55
CA VAL A 74 6.79 -11.79 -10.10
C VAL A 74 6.73 -10.54 -10.97
N ASP A 75 5.56 -10.26 -11.55
CA ASP A 75 5.28 -9.11 -12.41
C ASP A 75 4.72 -7.89 -11.64
N ALA A 76 4.56 -7.98 -10.32
CA ALA A 76 3.82 -6.98 -9.54
C ALA A 76 4.35 -5.55 -9.71
N ILE A 77 5.66 -5.36 -9.56
CA ILE A 77 6.28 -4.02 -9.64
C ILE A 77 6.16 -3.47 -11.06
N THR A 78 6.50 -4.27 -12.06
CA THR A 78 6.41 -3.88 -13.48
C THR A 78 4.98 -3.50 -13.86
N GLU A 79 3.99 -4.32 -13.46
CA GLU A 79 2.59 -4.05 -13.73
C GLU A 79 2.13 -2.74 -13.06
N MET A 80 2.48 -2.50 -11.79
CA MET A 80 2.13 -1.27 -11.09
C MET A 80 2.73 -0.04 -11.76
N LEU A 81 4.01 -0.06 -12.10
CA LEU A 81 4.70 1.11 -12.66
C LEU A 81 4.16 1.49 -14.03
N PHE A 82 4.05 0.53 -14.96
CA PHE A 82 3.48 0.80 -16.28
C PHE A 82 2.00 1.18 -16.22
N THR A 83 1.24 0.60 -15.28
CA THR A 83 -0.16 0.99 -15.06
C THR A 83 -0.25 2.41 -14.52
N TYR A 84 0.61 2.77 -13.56
CA TYR A 84 0.67 4.13 -13.03
C TYR A 84 0.92 5.14 -14.16
N GLU A 85 1.99 4.96 -14.92
CA GLU A 85 2.36 5.84 -16.04
C GLU A 85 1.21 5.97 -17.06
N LYS A 86 0.65 4.84 -17.49
CA LYS A 86 -0.42 4.80 -18.50
C LYS A 86 -1.68 5.52 -18.02
N ILE A 87 -2.21 5.15 -16.84
CA ILE A 87 -3.50 5.67 -16.38
C ILE A 87 -3.36 7.11 -15.91
N SER A 88 -2.27 7.47 -15.20
CA SER A 88 -2.03 8.85 -14.78
C SER A 88 -1.94 9.80 -15.98
N SER A 89 -1.24 9.39 -17.05
CA SER A 89 -1.16 10.13 -18.31
C SER A 89 -2.53 10.27 -18.98
N GLN A 90 -3.29 9.19 -19.08
CA GLN A 90 -4.63 9.22 -19.70
C GLN A 90 -5.60 10.12 -18.96
N LEU A 91 -5.54 10.14 -17.63
CA LEU A 91 -6.43 10.94 -16.80
C LEU A 91 -5.89 12.35 -16.53
N ASN A 92 -4.63 12.60 -16.83
CA ASN A 92 -3.88 13.80 -16.41
C ASN A 92 -4.01 14.02 -14.89
N LYS A 93 -3.82 12.94 -14.12
CA LYS A 93 -3.94 12.91 -12.65
C LYS A 93 -2.94 11.97 -12.02
N GLU A 94 -2.49 12.34 -10.84
CA GLU A 94 -1.76 11.44 -9.96
C GLU A 94 -2.72 10.38 -9.37
N LEU A 95 -2.18 9.23 -8.97
CA LEU A 95 -2.93 8.07 -8.52
C LEU A 95 -2.38 7.49 -7.24
N PHE A 96 -3.19 6.66 -6.58
CA PHE A 96 -2.76 5.63 -5.66
C PHE A 96 -3.02 4.27 -6.30
N LEU A 97 -2.08 3.34 -6.18
CA LEU A 97 -2.26 1.94 -6.59
C LEU A 97 -2.10 1.03 -5.38
N CYS A 98 -3.13 0.26 -5.07
CA CYS A 98 -3.07 -0.82 -4.11
C CYS A 98 -2.63 -2.11 -4.84
N PRO A 99 -1.68 -2.90 -4.33
CA PRO A 99 -1.24 -4.12 -5.01
C PRO A 99 -2.20 -5.29 -4.87
N ALA A 100 -3.12 -5.22 -3.91
CA ALA A 100 -4.00 -6.32 -3.53
C ALA A 100 -5.47 -6.06 -3.86
N ASP A 101 -6.15 -7.11 -4.31
CA ASP A 101 -7.59 -7.14 -4.53
C ASP A 101 -8.25 -7.88 -3.37
N TYR A 102 -8.56 -7.16 -2.30
CA TYR A 102 -9.03 -7.76 -1.06
C TYR A 102 -10.45 -8.33 -1.18
N PRO A 103 -10.73 -9.51 -0.57
CA PRO A 103 -12.07 -10.12 -0.56
C PRO A 103 -13.17 -9.22 0.00
N TYR A 104 -12.88 -8.40 1.02
CA TYR A 104 -13.89 -7.52 1.62
C TYR A 104 -14.44 -6.46 0.66
N LEU A 105 -13.67 -6.08 -0.37
CA LEU A 105 -14.13 -5.14 -1.40
C LEU A 105 -15.27 -5.69 -2.27
N TYR A 106 -15.61 -6.98 -2.12
CA TYR A 106 -16.75 -7.62 -2.80
C TYR A 106 -17.98 -7.76 -1.90
N SER A 107 -17.91 -7.32 -0.65
CA SER A 107 -19.02 -7.44 0.32
C SER A 107 -20.01 -6.27 0.24
N THR A 108 -19.63 -5.19 -0.43
CA THR A 108 -20.47 -3.99 -0.61
C THR A 108 -20.65 -3.68 -2.10
N ILE A 109 -21.74 -2.96 -2.42
CA ILE A 109 -22.01 -2.50 -3.78
C ILE A 109 -21.55 -1.05 -3.88
N ASP A 110 -20.41 -0.84 -4.57
CA ASP A 110 -19.84 0.48 -4.80
C ASP A 110 -19.83 0.85 -6.28
N ASN A 111 -19.94 2.15 -6.56
CA ASN A 111 -19.73 2.68 -7.90
C ASN A 111 -18.24 2.57 -8.25
N THR A 112 -17.91 1.57 -9.05
CA THR A 112 -16.55 1.25 -9.45
C THR A 112 -16.30 1.61 -10.91
N LYS A 113 -15.21 2.33 -11.19
CA LYS A 113 -14.70 2.53 -12.54
C LYS A 113 -13.65 1.47 -12.84
N LEU A 114 -13.66 0.98 -14.07
CA LEU A 114 -12.70 -0.02 -14.54
C LEU A 114 -11.74 0.62 -15.53
N PHE A 115 -10.45 0.35 -15.35
CA PHE A 115 -9.37 0.79 -16.24
C PHE A 115 -8.61 -0.42 -16.74
N PHE A 116 -8.03 -0.29 -17.92
CA PHE A 116 -7.09 -1.27 -18.43
C PHE A 116 -5.66 -0.78 -18.18
N GLY A 117 -4.98 -1.42 -17.23
CA GLY A 117 -3.59 -1.14 -16.89
C GLY A 117 -2.60 -1.64 -17.94
N ASN A 118 -1.48 -2.18 -17.52
CA ASN A 118 -0.51 -2.78 -18.43
C ASN A 118 -1.04 -4.13 -18.96
N MET A 119 -1.17 -5.12 -18.10
CA MET A 119 -1.64 -6.48 -18.42
C MET A 119 -2.94 -6.87 -17.71
N ARG A 120 -3.41 -6.05 -16.76
CA ARG A 120 -4.55 -6.33 -15.90
C ARG A 120 -5.62 -5.24 -16.00
N HIS A 121 -6.84 -5.60 -15.61
CA HIS A 121 -7.84 -4.61 -15.28
C HIS A 121 -7.58 -4.05 -13.89
N TRP A 122 -7.90 -2.79 -13.71
CA TRP A 122 -7.78 -2.08 -12.44
C TRP A 122 -9.10 -1.40 -12.15
N ARG A 123 -9.55 -1.51 -10.91
CA ARG A 123 -10.80 -0.87 -10.47
C ARG A 123 -10.55 0.20 -9.43
N THR A 124 -11.39 1.23 -9.40
CA THR A 124 -11.39 2.17 -8.30
C THR A 124 -11.82 1.49 -7.01
N VAL A 125 -11.13 1.83 -5.90
CA VAL A 125 -11.45 1.41 -4.55
C VAL A 125 -11.38 2.60 -3.62
N ASN A 126 -12.20 2.60 -2.56
CA ASN A 126 -12.24 3.67 -1.57
C ASN A 126 -11.56 3.27 -0.26
N GLU A 127 -11.19 2.01 -0.12
CA GLU A 127 -10.57 1.44 1.07
C GLU A 127 -9.45 0.48 0.67
N THR A 128 -8.35 0.51 1.41
CA THR A 128 -7.22 -0.41 1.28
C THR A 128 -6.60 -0.62 2.66
N LEU A 129 -5.64 -1.57 2.74
CA LEU A 129 -4.65 -1.59 3.83
C LEU A 129 -3.50 -0.62 3.49
N ILE A 130 -2.44 -0.63 4.31
CA ILE A 130 -1.38 0.40 4.25
C ILE A 130 -0.45 0.25 3.04
N SER A 131 -0.39 -0.93 2.41
CA SER A 131 0.50 -1.13 1.26
C SER A 131 -0.06 -0.46 0.00
N PHE A 132 0.63 0.58 -0.48
CA PHE A 132 0.24 1.34 -1.68
C PHE A 132 1.44 1.99 -2.39
N LEU A 133 1.28 2.22 -3.69
CA LEU A 133 2.21 2.99 -4.53
C LEU A 133 1.59 4.33 -4.90
N THR A 134 2.38 5.41 -4.81
CA THR A 134 1.95 6.74 -5.26
C THR A 134 3.15 7.63 -5.61
N SER A 135 2.90 8.82 -6.19
CA SER A 135 3.96 9.77 -6.54
C SER A 135 4.41 10.63 -5.37
N LYS A 136 5.62 11.18 -5.50
CA LYS A 136 6.14 12.23 -4.62
C LYS A 136 5.17 13.39 -4.46
N LYS A 137 4.54 13.80 -5.55
CA LYS A 137 3.59 14.90 -5.58
C LYS A 137 2.36 14.62 -4.69
N MET A 138 1.85 13.38 -4.71
CA MET A 138 0.75 12.99 -3.85
C MET A 138 1.16 12.91 -2.38
N ILE A 139 2.36 12.41 -2.09
CA ILE A 139 2.89 12.40 -0.73
C ILE A 139 2.96 13.81 -0.16
N LEU A 140 3.54 14.75 -0.91
CA LEU A 140 3.64 16.14 -0.46
C LEU A 140 2.28 16.83 -0.34
N LYS A 141 1.33 16.52 -1.23
CA LYS A 141 -0.02 17.08 -1.21
C LYS A 141 -0.81 16.67 0.04
N TYR A 142 -0.63 15.43 0.49
CA TYR A 142 -1.37 14.84 1.61
C TYR A 142 -0.47 14.47 2.80
N LEU A 143 0.64 15.20 2.96
CA LEU A 143 1.69 14.86 3.92
C LEU A 143 1.16 14.77 5.36
N GLU A 144 0.36 15.74 5.78
CA GLU A 144 -0.17 15.80 7.15
C GLU A 144 -1.18 14.68 7.41
N GLU A 145 -2.06 14.39 6.45
CA GLU A 145 -3.01 13.29 6.53
C GLU A 145 -2.29 11.93 6.59
N LEU A 146 -1.24 11.75 5.78
CA LEU A 146 -0.43 10.53 5.79
C LEU A 146 0.34 10.39 7.11
N LYS A 147 0.93 11.46 7.64
CA LYS A 147 1.62 11.44 8.94
C LYS A 147 0.68 11.08 10.10
N LEU A 148 -0.61 11.47 10.01
CA LEU A 148 -1.60 11.12 11.04
C LEU A 148 -1.82 9.61 11.17
N MET A 149 -1.62 8.80 10.12
CA MET A 149 -1.71 7.34 10.22
C MET A 149 -0.66 6.76 11.19
N GLY A 150 0.52 7.37 11.23
CA GLY A 150 1.62 6.90 12.08
C GLY A 150 1.74 7.63 13.43
N SER A 151 1.19 8.84 13.57
CA SER A 151 1.32 9.64 14.79
C SER A 151 0.17 9.46 15.77
N LYS A 152 -1.02 9.09 15.28
CA LYS A 152 -2.22 8.93 16.10
C LYS A 152 -3.02 7.70 15.68
N ARG A 153 -3.42 6.85 16.65
CA ARG A 153 -4.22 5.66 16.37
C ARG A 153 -5.66 6.05 16.03
N HIS A 154 -6.11 5.64 14.86
CA HIS A 154 -7.48 5.72 14.37
C HIS A 154 -8.09 4.31 14.23
N HIS A 155 -9.39 4.21 14.11
CA HIS A 155 -10.15 3.00 13.83
C HIS A 155 -11.05 3.22 12.60
N PRO A 156 -10.75 2.58 11.45
CA PRO A 156 -9.58 1.75 11.16
C PRO A 156 -8.27 2.57 11.14
N MET A 157 -7.13 1.91 11.16
CA MET A 157 -5.82 2.57 11.14
C MET A 157 -5.64 3.40 9.86
N GLU A 158 -6.17 2.92 8.76
CA GLU A 158 -6.12 3.47 7.42
C GLU A 158 -7.12 4.64 7.19
N LEU A 159 -7.87 5.05 8.21
CA LEU A 159 -8.95 6.05 8.07
C LEU A 159 -8.53 7.32 7.31
N ASN A 160 -7.31 7.82 7.57
CA ASN A 160 -6.83 9.02 6.89
C ASN A 160 -6.49 8.75 5.42
N LEU A 161 -6.03 7.55 5.08
CA LEU A 161 -5.80 7.14 3.70
C LEU A 161 -7.13 7.00 2.95
N HIS A 162 -8.15 6.41 3.57
CA HIS A 162 -9.50 6.31 2.99
C HIS A 162 -10.10 7.69 2.69
N LYS A 163 -9.92 8.68 3.57
CA LYS A 163 -10.34 10.07 3.32
C LYS A 163 -9.63 10.73 2.13
N ILE A 164 -8.39 10.30 1.83
CA ILE A 164 -7.68 10.74 0.62
C ILE A 164 -8.34 10.10 -0.61
N TYR A 165 -8.70 8.82 -0.56
CA TYR A 165 -9.35 8.10 -1.66
C TYR A 165 -10.77 8.61 -2.00
N GLU A 166 -11.44 9.30 -1.08
CA GLU A 166 -12.68 10.04 -1.39
C GLU A 166 -12.46 11.18 -2.41
N LYS A 167 -11.22 11.67 -2.51
CA LYS A 167 -10.84 12.83 -3.35
C LYS A 167 -9.99 12.44 -4.54
N GLU A 168 -9.23 11.35 -4.41
CA GLU A 168 -8.25 10.88 -5.38
C GLU A 168 -8.53 9.45 -5.82
N TYR A 169 -8.10 9.09 -7.01
CA TYR A 169 -8.22 7.71 -7.46
C TYR A 169 -7.23 6.80 -6.73
N CYS A 170 -7.76 5.79 -6.06
CA CYS A 170 -7.02 4.59 -5.69
C CYS A 170 -7.50 3.43 -6.57
N LEU A 171 -6.58 2.68 -7.14
CA LEU A 171 -6.88 1.56 -8.04
C LEU A 171 -6.33 0.26 -7.46
N SER A 172 -7.11 -0.81 -7.59
CA SER A 172 -6.77 -2.18 -7.20
C SER A 172 -6.79 -3.09 -8.43
N PRO A 173 -5.82 -4.01 -8.60
CA PRO A 173 -5.69 -4.85 -9.78
C PRO A 173 -6.62 -6.06 -9.76
N ILE A 174 -7.12 -6.47 -10.93
CA ILE A 174 -7.90 -7.70 -11.11
C ILE A 174 -7.24 -8.53 -12.22
N PRO A 175 -6.70 -9.73 -11.91
CA PRO A 175 -6.51 -10.34 -10.59
C PRO A 175 -5.43 -9.63 -9.76
N SER A 176 -5.40 -9.93 -8.47
CA SER A 176 -4.47 -9.36 -7.49
C SER A 176 -3.00 -9.53 -7.89
N LEU A 177 -2.17 -8.55 -7.52
CA LEU A 177 -0.69 -8.61 -7.65
C LEU A 177 0.00 -9.05 -6.36
N ALA A 178 -0.70 -8.92 -5.25
CA ALA A 178 -0.15 -9.27 -3.95
C ALA A 178 -1.23 -9.84 -3.01
N MET A 179 -0.77 -10.50 -1.96
CA MET A 179 -1.63 -10.99 -0.89
C MET A 179 -1.00 -10.66 0.46
N HIS A 180 -1.82 -10.16 1.37
CA HIS A 180 -1.48 -10.02 2.78
C HIS A 180 -1.47 -11.40 3.45
N THR A 181 -0.33 -11.81 4.03
CA THR A 181 -0.16 -13.18 4.55
C THR A 181 -0.66 -13.35 5.97
N THR A 182 -0.81 -12.28 6.73
CA THR A 182 -1.43 -12.30 8.04
C THR A 182 -2.92 -12.55 7.87
N ASN A 183 -3.44 -13.59 8.52
CA ASN A 183 -4.85 -13.99 8.40
C ASN A 183 -5.32 -14.34 6.98
N ILE A 184 -4.59 -15.22 6.29
CA ILE A 184 -4.90 -15.67 4.92
C ILE A 184 -6.38 -16.00 4.70
N ASN A 185 -7.04 -16.59 5.69
CA ASN A 185 -8.46 -16.99 5.61
C ASN A 185 -9.44 -15.87 6.01
N SER A 186 -8.95 -14.67 6.28
CA SER A 186 -9.80 -13.51 6.59
C SER A 186 -10.26 -12.78 5.33
N ILE A 187 -11.17 -11.83 5.50
CA ILE A 187 -11.60 -10.92 4.42
C ILE A 187 -10.48 -9.98 3.91
N TYR A 188 -9.36 -9.92 4.61
CA TYR A 188 -8.16 -9.15 4.25
C TYR A 188 -7.05 -10.02 3.65
N GLY A 189 -7.27 -11.33 3.55
CA GLY A 189 -6.25 -12.29 3.14
C GLY A 189 -6.32 -12.67 1.67
N LEU A 190 -6.70 -13.91 1.40
CA LEU A 190 -6.60 -14.54 0.08
C LEU A 190 -7.49 -13.88 -0.97
N PRO A 191 -6.92 -13.21 -1.98
CA PRO A 191 -7.67 -12.63 -3.08
C PRO A 191 -8.31 -13.72 -3.96
N PRO A 192 -9.37 -13.38 -4.72
CA PRO A 192 -9.92 -14.29 -5.72
C PRO A 192 -8.86 -14.74 -6.75
N ASN A 193 -8.84 -16.04 -7.07
CA ASN A 193 -7.96 -16.63 -8.08
C ASN A 193 -6.45 -16.42 -7.82
N PHE A 194 -6.03 -16.32 -6.57
CA PHE A 194 -4.65 -16.12 -6.18
C PHE A 194 -4.04 -17.41 -5.62
N ASP A 195 -3.19 -18.07 -6.41
CA ASP A 195 -2.45 -19.27 -5.97
C ASP A 195 -1.22 -18.86 -5.14
N TRP A 196 -1.46 -18.56 -3.86
CA TRP A 196 -0.42 -18.11 -2.96
C TRP A 196 0.70 -19.12 -2.72
N LYS A 197 0.41 -20.43 -2.82
CA LYS A 197 1.44 -21.49 -2.64
C LYS A 197 2.44 -21.44 -3.79
N LYS A 198 1.93 -21.41 -5.01
CA LYS A 198 2.77 -21.27 -6.21
C LYS A 198 3.63 -20.01 -6.14
N ILE A 199 3.01 -18.86 -5.80
CA ILE A 199 3.73 -17.58 -5.70
C ILE A 199 4.76 -17.61 -4.57
N TRP A 200 4.45 -18.26 -3.44
CA TRP A 200 5.40 -18.47 -2.36
C TRP A 200 6.62 -19.25 -2.81
N GLU A 201 6.43 -20.35 -3.57
CA GLU A 201 7.52 -21.17 -4.13
C GLU A 201 8.35 -20.38 -5.15
N GLU A 202 7.71 -19.67 -6.08
CA GLU A 202 8.38 -18.82 -7.09
C GLU A 202 9.25 -17.71 -6.47
N ASN A 203 8.85 -17.18 -5.32
CA ASN A 203 9.56 -16.12 -4.60
C ASN A 203 10.48 -16.63 -3.49
N SER A 204 10.57 -17.94 -3.29
CA SER A 204 11.50 -18.51 -2.32
C SER A 204 12.95 -18.39 -2.83
N PRO A 205 13.92 -18.16 -1.91
CA PRO A 205 15.32 -18.04 -2.28
C PRO A 205 15.88 -19.32 -2.88
#